data_d7dcd2f71c79507ff6f38e201a877491
#
_entry.id   d7dcd2f71c79507ff6f38e201a877491
#
_cell.length_a   1.000
_cell.length_b   1.000
_cell.length_c   1.000
_cell.angle_alpha   90.00
_cell.angle_beta   90.00
_cell.angle_gamma   90.00
#
_symmetry.space_group_name_H-M   'P 1'
#
loop_
_entity.id
_entity.type
_entity.pdbx_description
1 polymer ?
#
loop_
_entity_poly.entity_id
_entity_poly.type
_entity_poly.pdbx_seq_one_letter_code
_entity_poly.pdbx_strand_id
1 'polypeptide(L)'
;WVSKFVDYWKATDPRRVYTGASVGNSWQWQPHNQYHVKAGARGLSWAGSQPESMSDYRAKIDSVKQPYVSHETGQWCAFPNFSEIRKYTGVNKAKNFEIFRDILNDNHMGSMGHDFMMASGKLQAICYKHEIEKTLRTPDYAGFQLLALNDYSGQGTALVGLLDVFFEEKGYINADEFRRFCSPTVPLARIPKFVYTNDETFHADIEVSHFGAAPLQGAKTVYSIKDEYGKVYAHGTVGTQDIPVGNLCQLGSVDMKLNGITTPQKLNMEIRIEGSNAINDWDFWVYPAQVELTQGNVYTTDTLDAKAISILKEGGNVLITAAGKIQYGKEVKQYFTPVFWNTSWFKMRPPHTTGIFLNEYHPLFREFPTEYHSNLQWWELLNKAQVMQFTGFPADFQPTIQSIDTWFINRKIGMLFEANVLNGKVLMTSMDITSKPEKRVVARQMHKAILDYMNSDAFRPTANIAPELIQELFTKVAGDVKSYTKDSPDELKPNIN
;
A
#
# COMPACT_ATOMS: atom_id res chain seq x y z
N TRP A 1 26.34 -31.72 12.59
CA TRP A 1 27.55 -30.93 12.25
C TRP A 1 27.39 -29.50 12.72
N VAL A 2 26.31 -28.84 12.38
CA VAL A 2 26.01 -27.46 12.77
C VAL A 2 25.97 -27.28 14.29
N SER A 3 25.37 -28.24 15.04
CA SER A 3 25.32 -28.19 16.50
C SER A 3 26.71 -28.14 17.13
N LYS A 4 27.66 -29.00 16.63
CA LYS A 4 29.04 -28.98 17.11
C LYS A 4 29.74 -27.65 16.87
N PHE A 5 29.43 -27.01 15.76
CA PHE A 5 29.96 -25.68 15.43
C PHE A 5 29.44 -24.59 16.39
N VAL A 6 28.14 -24.63 16.67
CA VAL A 6 27.52 -23.70 17.62
C VAL A 6 28.08 -23.93 19.03
N ASP A 7 28.16 -25.17 19.48
CA ASP A 7 28.68 -25.50 20.82
C ASP A 7 30.15 -25.08 20.98
N TYR A 8 30.97 -25.29 19.93
CA TYR A 8 32.36 -24.86 19.92
C TYR A 8 32.49 -23.33 20.11
N TRP A 9 31.73 -22.53 19.35
CA TRP A 9 31.81 -21.09 19.45
C TRP A 9 31.24 -20.55 20.75
N LYS A 10 30.17 -21.14 21.28
CA LYS A 10 29.65 -20.79 22.61
C LYS A 10 30.69 -20.97 23.70
N ALA A 11 31.50 -22.05 23.61
CA ALA A 11 32.56 -22.31 24.57
C ALA A 11 33.80 -21.40 24.34
N THR A 12 34.09 -21.06 23.09
CA THR A 12 35.31 -20.33 22.71
C THR A 12 35.17 -18.82 22.88
N ASP A 13 34.00 -18.26 22.54
CA ASP A 13 33.74 -16.81 22.67
C ASP A 13 32.35 -16.56 23.29
N PRO A 14 32.25 -16.49 24.62
CA PRO A 14 30.97 -16.27 25.31
C PRO A 14 30.45 -14.82 25.22
N ARG A 15 31.15 -13.89 24.56
CA ARG A 15 30.72 -12.50 24.35
C ARG A 15 29.59 -12.35 23.35
N ARG A 16 29.27 -13.36 22.59
CA ARG A 16 28.27 -13.38 21.52
C ARG A 16 27.23 -14.46 21.76
N VAL A 17 26.10 -14.32 21.07
CA VAL A 17 25.08 -15.37 20.96
C VAL A 17 25.17 -16.02 19.57
N TYR A 18 24.96 -17.34 19.52
CA TYR A 18 25.23 -18.13 18.33
C TYR A 18 23.97 -18.90 17.88
N THR A 19 23.81 -18.94 16.56
CA THR A 19 22.78 -19.75 15.88
C THR A 19 23.41 -20.45 14.68
N GLY A 20 23.00 -21.69 14.45
CA GLY A 20 23.58 -22.53 13.39
C GLY A 20 22.76 -22.59 12.12
N ALA A 21 21.55 -22.08 12.11
CA ALA A 21 20.69 -22.12 10.96
C ALA A 21 19.70 -20.96 10.97
N SER A 22 19.46 -20.42 9.80
CA SER A 22 18.33 -19.55 9.54
C SER A 22 17.52 -20.15 8.40
N VAL A 23 16.32 -19.65 8.17
CA VAL A 23 15.49 -19.87 6.99
C VAL A 23 14.47 -20.99 7.07
N GLY A 24 13.32 -20.72 6.48
CA GLY A 24 12.22 -21.61 6.19
C GLY A 24 11.37 -21.99 7.39
N ASN A 25 10.11 -22.27 7.11
CA ASN A 25 9.15 -22.74 8.13
C ASN A 25 9.38 -24.21 8.50
N SER A 26 10.10 -24.96 7.67
CA SER A 26 10.30 -26.40 7.80
C SER A 26 11.46 -26.80 8.71
N TRP A 27 12.29 -25.86 9.11
CA TRP A 27 13.41 -26.15 9.98
C TRP A 27 12.94 -26.33 11.42
N GLN A 28 13.23 -27.50 11.98
CA GLN A 28 12.97 -27.79 13.39
C GLN A 28 13.78 -26.87 14.31
N TRP A 29 13.24 -26.60 15.49
CA TRP A 29 13.96 -25.91 16.55
C TRP A 29 15.19 -26.70 16.97
N GLN A 30 16.33 -26.02 16.97
CA GLN A 30 17.60 -26.64 17.35
C GLN A 30 17.95 -26.24 18.78
N PRO A 31 17.98 -27.18 19.73
CA PRO A 31 18.22 -26.88 21.15
C PRO A 31 19.60 -26.28 21.43
N HIS A 32 20.57 -26.46 20.55
CA HIS A 32 21.91 -25.88 20.65
C HIS A 32 21.95 -24.39 20.34
N ASN A 33 21.01 -23.90 19.53
CA ASN A 33 20.94 -22.50 19.16
C ASN A 33 20.51 -21.61 20.35
N GLN A 34 21.13 -20.45 20.50
CA GLN A 34 20.76 -19.49 21.52
C GLN A 34 19.62 -18.56 21.05
N TYR A 35 19.41 -18.47 19.75
CA TYR A 35 18.27 -17.79 19.14
C TYR A 35 17.97 -18.43 17.77
N HIS A 36 16.80 -18.17 17.23
CA HIS A 36 16.41 -18.68 15.92
C HIS A 36 16.07 -17.55 14.95
N VAL A 37 16.53 -17.69 13.72
CA VAL A 37 16.18 -16.82 12.60
C VAL A 37 15.24 -17.59 11.67
N LYS A 38 13.98 -17.16 11.55
CA LYS A 38 12.94 -17.86 10.79
C LYS A 38 12.03 -16.92 10.00
N ALA A 39 11.45 -17.43 8.92
CA ALA A 39 10.58 -16.68 8.02
C ALA A 39 9.07 -16.76 8.37
N GLY A 40 8.68 -17.49 9.43
CA GLY A 40 7.26 -17.82 9.69
C GLY A 40 6.40 -16.67 10.23
N ALA A 41 6.98 -15.78 11.02
CA ALA A 41 6.26 -14.69 11.68
C ALA A 41 6.64 -13.34 11.04
N ARG A 42 6.11 -13.08 9.86
CA ARG A 42 6.29 -11.86 9.08
C ARG A 42 5.08 -11.60 8.18
N GLY A 43 5.05 -10.45 7.52
CA GLY A 43 4.03 -10.07 6.56
C GLY A 43 2.76 -9.50 7.18
N LEU A 44 1.92 -8.94 6.34
CA LEU A 44 0.64 -8.33 6.69
C LEU A 44 -0.52 -9.17 6.16
N SER A 45 -1.64 -9.19 6.89
CA SER A 45 -2.83 -9.98 6.52
C SER A 45 -3.77 -9.24 5.56
N TRP A 46 -3.33 -8.14 4.97
CA TRP A 46 -4.17 -7.20 4.21
C TRP A 46 -4.76 -7.76 2.90
N ALA A 47 -4.28 -8.90 2.42
CA ALA A 47 -4.95 -9.61 1.33
C ALA A 47 -6.31 -10.21 1.74
N GLY A 48 -6.52 -10.45 3.04
CA GLY A 48 -7.72 -11.07 3.59
C GLY A 48 -8.52 -10.22 4.58
N SER A 49 -7.88 -9.27 5.25
CA SER A 49 -8.48 -8.40 6.28
C SER A 49 -8.08 -6.94 6.06
N GLN A 50 -8.96 -6.03 6.47
CA GLN A 50 -8.65 -4.60 6.42
C GLN A 50 -7.46 -4.25 7.33
N PRO A 51 -6.74 -3.15 7.02
CA PRO A 51 -5.65 -2.66 7.85
C PRO A 51 -6.11 -2.31 9.28
N GLU A 52 -5.31 -2.74 10.24
CA GLU A 52 -5.44 -2.47 11.67
C GLU A 52 -4.05 -2.57 12.31
N SER A 53 -3.90 -2.13 13.55
CA SER A 53 -2.65 -2.30 14.30
C SER A 53 -2.82 -3.01 15.65
N MET A 54 -3.93 -3.75 15.83
CA MET A 54 -4.20 -4.56 17.04
C MET A 54 -3.38 -5.84 17.07
N SER A 55 -3.21 -6.47 15.90
CA SER A 55 -2.59 -7.80 15.79
C SER A 55 -1.07 -7.77 15.94
N ASP A 56 -0.53 -8.90 16.39
CA ASP A 56 0.90 -9.18 16.47
C ASP A 56 1.21 -10.59 15.95
N TYR A 57 2.43 -11.07 16.12
CA TYR A 57 2.83 -12.41 15.70
C TYR A 57 2.83 -13.45 16.81
N ARG A 58 2.31 -13.13 18.01
CA ARG A 58 2.40 -14.01 19.18
C ARG A 58 1.97 -15.45 18.89
N ALA A 59 0.79 -15.62 18.28
CA ALA A 59 0.26 -16.94 17.95
C ALA A 59 1.16 -17.76 17.01
N LYS A 60 2.06 -17.12 16.26
CA LYS A 60 2.99 -17.80 15.35
C LYS A 60 4.28 -18.25 16.03
N ILE A 61 4.58 -17.69 17.20
CA ILE A 61 5.83 -17.96 17.93
C ILE A 61 5.63 -18.57 19.33
N ASP A 62 4.40 -18.85 19.73
CA ASP A 62 4.08 -19.37 21.08
C ASP A 62 4.84 -20.65 21.47
N SER A 63 5.12 -21.51 20.49
CA SER A 63 5.88 -22.76 20.71
C SER A 63 7.38 -22.54 20.81
N VAL A 64 7.87 -21.33 20.61
CA VAL A 64 9.28 -20.99 20.55
C VAL A 64 9.79 -20.69 21.95
N LYS A 65 10.81 -21.42 22.38
CA LYS A 65 11.43 -21.26 23.71
C LYS A 65 12.66 -20.35 23.72
N GLN A 66 13.27 -20.13 22.56
CA GLN A 66 14.44 -19.26 22.38
C GLN A 66 14.00 -17.94 21.70
N PRO A 67 14.81 -16.88 21.82
CA PRO A 67 14.57 -15.62 21.12
C PRO A 67 14.35 -15.83 19.62
N TYR A 68 13.30 -15.21 19.09
CA TYR A 68 12.92 -15.30 17.68
C TYR A 68 13.34 -14.05 16.91
N VAL A 69 14.05 -14.24 15.81
CA VAL A 69 14.37 -13.18 14.85
C VAL A 69 13.68 -13.49 13.53
N SER A 70 12.91 -12.57 12.99
CA SER A 70 12.29 -12.74 11.68
C SER A 70 13.32 -12.62 10.56
N HIS A 71 13.25 -13.55 9.62
CA HIS A 71 14.08 -13.54 8.41
C HIS A 71 13.31 -12.97 7.23
N GLU A 72 13.96 -12.13 6.42
CA GLU A 72 13.40 -11.51 5.21
C GLU A 72 12.09 -10.76 5.45
N THR A 73 12.02 -9.94 6.48
CA THR A 73 10.93 -8.99 6.71
C THR A 73 10.92 -7.94 5.61
N GLY A 74 9.75 -7.46 5.20
CA GLY A 74 9.64 -6.39 4.23
C GLY A 74 9.90 -6.84 2.78
N GLN A 75 9.06 -7.72 2.26
CA GLN A 75 9.11 -8.16 0.85
C GLN A 75 8.14 -7.34 -0.02
N TRP A 76 8.02 -6.04 0.24
CA TRP A 76 7.14 -5.11 -0.42
C TRP A 76 7.86 -4.40 -1.56
N CYS A 77 7.28 -4.42 -2.76
CA CYS A 77 7.89 -3.82 -3.94
C CYS A 77 7.42 -2.39 -4.18
N ALA A 78 8.31 -1.58 -4.76
CA ALA A 78 7.97 -0.36 -5.45
C ALA A 78 8.23 -0.50 -6.95
N PHE A 79 7.66 0.38 -7.77
CA PHE A 79 7.91 0.45 -9.20
C PHE A 79 9.38 0.86 -9.48
N PRO A 80 9.99 0.41 -10.59
CA PRO A 80 11.39 0.70 -10.89
C PRO A 80 11.72 2.18 -10.98
N ASN A 81 12.86 2.57 -10.42
CA ASN A 81 13.44 3.89 -10.64
C ASN A 81 14.27 3.91 -11.93
N PHE A 82 13.70 4.28 -13.05
CA PHE A 82 14.41 4.32 -14.32
C PHE A 82 15.56 5.32 -14.38
N SER A 83 15.65 6.28 -13.45
CA SER A 83 16.78 7.20 -13.35
C SER A 83 18.10 6.47 -12.98
N GLU A 84 18.00 5.27 -12.41
CA GLU A 84 19.16 4.44 -12.07
C GLU A 84 19.92 3.94 -13.30
N ILE A 85 19.26 3.80 -14.45
CA ILE A 85 19.88 3.28 -15.68
C ILE A 85 21.19 4.03 -15.99
N ARG A 86 21.22 5.35 -15.83
CA ARG A 86 22.41 6.19 -16.08
C ARG A 86 23.57 5.95 -15.10
N LYS A 87 23.31 5.37 -13.94
CA LYS A 87 24.31 5.08 -12.91
C LYS A 87 25.13 3.83 -13.24
N TYR A 88 24.65 2.96 -14.11
CA TYR A 88 25.32 1.73 -14.52
C TYR A 88 26.39 2.02 -15.59
N THR A 89 27.50 2.64 -15.20
CA THR A 89 28.58 3.08 -16.10
C THR A 89 29.60 1.99 -16.39
N GLY A 90 29.59 0.88 -15.62
CA GLY A 90 30.51 -0.23 -15.74
C GLY A 90 30.13 -1.27 -16.80
N VAL A 91 30.64 -2.48 -16.61
CA VAL A 91 30.38 -3.64 -17.50
C VAL A 91 28.92 -4.09 -17.40
N ASN A 92 28.36 -4.13 -16.18
CA ASN A 92 26.96 -4.47 -15.96
C ASN A 92 26.07 -3.30 -16.38
N LYS A 93 24.98 -3.63 -17.12
CA LYS A 93 23.97 -2.69 -17.58
C LYS A 93 22.64 -3.02 -16.93
N ALA A 94 21.79 -2.02 -16.71
CA ALA A 94 20.44 -2.19 -16.18
C ALA A 94 19.48 -2.65 -17.27
N LYS A 95 19.77 -3.78 -17.94
CA LYS A 95 18.99 -4.27 -19.10
C LYS A 95 17.53 -4.59 -18.76
N ASN A 96 17.25 -5.09 -17.56
CA ASN A 96 15.91 -5.27 -17.06
C ASN A 96 15.14 -3.93 -16.98
N PHE A 97 15.75 -2.87 -16.45
CA PHE A 97 15.12 -1.55 -16.36
C PHE A 97 14.90 -0.92 -17.75
N GLU A 98 15.87 -1.10 -18.66
CA GLU A 98 15.71 -0.66 -20.05
C GLU A 98 14.48 -1.34 -20.70
N ILE A 99 14.32 -2.66 -20.53
CA ILE A 99 13.17 -3.41 -21.03
C ILE A 99 11.86 -2.94 -20.39
N PHE A 100 11.82 -2.77 -19.07
CA PHE A 100 10.61 -2.32 -18.36
C PHE A 100 10.19 -0.91 -18.80
N ARG A 101 11.17 -0.01 -18.95
CA ARG A 101 10.95 1.35 -19.47
C ARG A 101 10.41 1.32 -20.91
N ASP A 102 11.00 0.49 -21.78
CA ASP A 102 10.61 0.41 -23.17
C ASP A 102 9.17 -0.16 -23.31
N ILE A 103 8.80 -1.18 -22.50
CA ILE A 103 7.42 -1.67 -22.42
C ILE A 103 6.45 -0.57 -21.92
N LEU A 104 6.86 0.23 -20.95
CA LEU A 104 6.05 1.35 -20.45
C LEU A 104 5.84 2.41 -21.55
N ASN A 105 6.89 2.71 -22.34
CA ASN A 105 6.81 3.62 -23.48
C ASN A 105 5.87 3.09 -24.56
N ASP A 106 5.95 1.78 -24.89
CA ASP A 106 5.10 1.14 -25.89
C ASP A 106 3.61 1.18 -25.51
N ASN A 107 3.32 1.23 -24.19
CA ASN A 107 1.97 1.42 -23.67
C ASN A 107 1.59 2.90 -23.45
N HIS A 108 2.34 3.84 -24.02
CA HIS A 108 2.10 5.29 -23.96
C HIS A 108 2.04 5.84 -22.53
N MET A 109 2.87 5.31 -21.62
CA MET A 109 2.97 5.75 -20.21
C MET A 109 4.40 6.12 -19.80
N GLY A 110 5.30 6.35 -20.76
CA GLY A 110 6.71 6.59 -20.48
C GLY A 110 6.99 7.78 -19.53
N SER A 111 6.15 8.82 -19.55
CA SER A 111 6.23 9.94 -18.63
C SER A 111 5.81 9.61 -17.19
N MET A 112 5.08 8.52 -16.98
CA MET A 112 4.50 8.14 -15.68
C MET A 112 5.47 7.36 -14.78
N GLY A 113 6.64 6.96 -15.27
CA GLY A 113 7.53 6.07 -14.53
C GLY A 113 7.97 6.62 -13.18
N HIS A 114 8.21 7.92 -13.07
CA HIS A 114 8.53 8.57 -11.79
C HIS A 114 7.32 8.59 -10.85
N ASP A 115 6.16 8.96 -11.34
CA ASP A 115 4.93 9.03 -10.55
C ASP A 115 4.54 7.65 -10.00
N PHE A 116 4.68 6.61 -10.84
CA PHE A 116 4.44 5.22 -10.43
C PHE A 116 5.43 4.77 -9.34
N MET A 117 6.71 5.15 -9.48
CA MET A 117 7.70 4.87 -8.44
C MET A 117 7.34 5.56 -7.13
N MET A 118 6.99 6.85 -7.18
CA MET A 118 6.62 7.61 -5.98
C MET A 118 5.36 7.06 -5.31
N ALA A 119 4.30 6.80 -6.07
CA ALA A 119 3.03 6.30 -5.53
C ALA A 119 3.15 4.88 -4.96
N SER A 120 3.78 3.96 -5.70
CA SER A 120 4.03 2.60 -5.21
C SER A 120 5.01 2.56 -4.04
N GLY A 121 5.99 3.48 -4.04
CA GLY A 121 6.96 3.64 -2.95
C GLY A 121 6.31 4.10 -1.65
N LYS A 122 5.34 5.02 -1.69
CA LYS A 122 4.55 5.39 -0.49
C LYS A 122 3.78 4.20 0.05
N LEU A 123 3.16 3.38 -0.79
CA LEU A 123 2.50 2.14 -0.36
C LEU A 123 3.51 1.15 0.24
N GLN A 124 4.69 0.98 -0.38
CA GLN A 124 5.78 0.17 0.16
C GLN A 124 6.16 0.63 1.57
N ALA A 125 6.35 1.94 1.77
CA ALA A 125 6.71 2.53 3.07
C ALA A 125 5.64 2.28 4.14
N ILE A 126 4.35 2.40 3.78
CA ILE A 126 3.22 2.07 4.66
C ILE A 126 3.28 0.59 5.06
N CYS A 127 3.53 -0.32 4.12
CA CYS A 127 3.66 -1.74 4.40
C CYS A 127 4.85 -2.04 5.34
N TYR A 128 6.01 -1.43 5.10
CA TYR A 128 7.19 -1.55 5.98
C TYR A 128 6.89 -1.07 7.39
N LYS A 129 6.29 0.12 7.52
CA LYS A 129 5.91 0.68 8.82
C LYS A 129 5.05 -0.29 9.62
N HIS A 130 3.95 -0.75 9.04
CA HIS A 130 3.01 -1.62 9.74
C HIS A 130 3.58 -3.01 10.05
N GLU A 131 4.43 -3.56 9.19
CA GLU A 131 5.08 -4.85 9.44
C GLU A 131 6.14 -4.75 10.55
N ILE A 132 6.97 -3.70 10.53
CA ILE A 132 7.99 -3.46 11.57
C ILE A 132 7.31 -3.18 12.92
N GLU A 133 6.30 -2.32 12.96
CA GLU A 133 5.54 -2.05 14.19
C GLU A 133 4.88 -3.31 14.74
N LYS A 134 4.33 -4.17 13.86
CA LYS A 134 3.76 -5.46 14.25
C LYS A 134 4.81 -6.38 14.89
N THR A 135 6.04 -6.36 14.39
CA THR A 135 7.19 -7.04 15.00
C THR A 135 7.50 -6.47 16.38
N LEU A 136 7.62 -5.16 16.50
CA LEU A 136 8.00 -4.48 17.74
C LEU A 136 6.96 -4.63 18.86
N ARG A 137 5.66 -4.78 18.54
CA ARG A 137 4.61 -5.03 19.52
C ARG A 137 4.36 -6.52 19.81
N THR A 138 5.16 -7.42 19.21
CA THR A 138 5.05 -8.86 19.48
C THR A 138 5.87 -9.24 20.70
N PRO A 139 5.26 -9.84 21.75
CA PRO A 139 6.01 -10.34 22.91
C PRO A 139 7.05 -11.38 22.52
N ASP A 140 8.21 -11.34 23.21
CA ASP A 140 9.31 -12.32 23.02
C ASP A 140 9.93 -12.35 21.61
N TYR A 141 9.64 -11.34 20.80
CA TYR A 141 10.22 -11.19 19.47
C TYR A 141 11.53 -10.42 19.57
N ALA A 142 12.65 -11.09 19.32
CA ALA A 142 13.98 -10.56 19.57
C ALA A 142 14.48 -9.58 18.50
N GLY A 143 13.86 -9.57 17.32
CA GLY A 143 14.27 -8.68 16.23
C GLY A 143 13.86 -9.17 14.85
N PHE A 144 14.28 -8.43 13.85
CA PHE A 144 14.00 -8.76 12.45
C PHE A 144 15.21 -8.45 11.56
N GLN A 145 15.27 -9.12 10.42
CA GLN A 145 16.19 -8.85 9.34
C GLN A 145 15.37 -8.45 8.12
N LEU A 146 15.57 -7.27 7.59
CA LEU A 146 14.97 -6.87 6.31
C LEU A 146 15.49 -7.80 5.20
N LEU A 147 14.66 -8.10 4.21
CA LEU A 147 15.12 -8.79 3.00
C LEU A 147 16.26 -8.00 2.36
N ALA A 148 16.03 -6.68 2.15
CA ALA A 148 17.08 -5.73 1.84
C ALA A 148 16.64 -4.31 2.24
N LEU A 149 17.58 -3.46 2.67
CA LEU A 149 17.37 -2.02 2.81
C LEU A 149 17.43 -1.33 1.45
N ASN A 150 18.23 -1.86 0.54
CA ASN A 150 18.39 -1.42 -0.84
C ASN A 150 17.85 -2.47 -1.82
N ASP A 151 17.58 -2.07 -3.05
CA ASP A 151 17.23 -2.99 -4.12
C ASP A 151 18.36 -3.98 -4.39
N TYR A 152 18.01 -5.17 -4.84
CA TYR A 152 18.97 -6.22 -5.13
C TYR A 152 19.13 -6.44 -6.64
N SER A 153 20.23 -5.94 -7.18
CA SER A 153 20.53 -6.02 -8.63
C SER A 153 20.78 -7.44 -9.14
N GLY A 154 21.20 -8.37 -8.27
CA GLY A 154 21.44 -9.77 -8.62
C GLY A 154 20.18 -10.54 -9.00
N GLN A 155 19.02 -10.08 -8.53
CA GLN A 155 17.70 -10.56 -8.93
C GLN A 155 16.90 -9.39 -9.50
N GLY A 156 17.22 -8.87 -10.63
CA GLY A 156 16.77 -7.62 -11.25
C GLY A 156 15.29 -7.21 -11.11
N THR A 157 14.51 -7.92 -10.30
CA THR A 157 13.11 -7.68 -9.97
C THR A 157 12.87 -7.54 -8.46
N ALA A 158 13.91 -7.70 -7.65
CA ALA A 158 13.84 -7.53 -6.20
C ALA A 158 13.89 -6.05 -5.83
N LEU A 159 12.86 -5.29 -6.20
CA LEU A 159 12.69 -3.85 -5.96
C LEU A 159 12.04 -3.62 -4.59
N VAL A 160 12.58 -4.27 -3.58
CA VAL A 160 12.07 -4.25 -2.20
C VAL A 160 12.77 -3.21 -1.33
N GLY A 161 13.85 -2.61 -1.80
CA GLY A 161 14.62 -1.61 -1.07
C GLY A 161 13.87 -0.28 -0.97
N LEU A 162 14.06 0.39 0.18
CA LEU A 162 13.72 1.81 0.33
C LEU A 162 14.79 2.69 -0.33
N LEU A 163 16.00 2.14 -0.46
CA LEU A 163 17.11 2.71 -1.21
C LEU A 163 17.27 1.98 -2.55
N ASP A 164 17.87 2.64 -3.51
CA ASP A 164 18.27 2.02 -4.77
C ASP A 164 19.50 1.08 -4.59
N VAL A 165 19.94 0.42 -5.65
CA VAL A 165 21.10 -0.50 -5.59
C VAL A 165 22.41 0.20 -5.24
N PHE A 166 22.47 1.52 -5.34
CA PHE A 166 23.62 2.37 -5.02
C PHE A 166 23.53 2.97 -3.61
N PHE A 167 22.55 2.54 -2.80
CA PHE A 167 22.27 3.05 -1.45
C PHE A 167 21.83 4.53 -1.44
N GLU A 168 21.26 5.02 -2.52
CA GLU A 168 20.67 6.36 -2.60
C GLU A 168 19.15 6.33 -2.36
N GLU A 169 18.62 7.39 -1.78
CA GLU A 169 17.19 7.54 -1.54
C GLU A 169 16.41 7.60 -2.85
N LYS A 170 15.27 6.91 -2.91
CA LYS A 170 14.35 6.96 -4.05
C LYS A 170 13.40 8.16 -4.01
N GLY A 171 13.32 8.87 -2.86
CA GLY A 171 12.59 10.12 -2.70
C GLY A 171 11.19 10.01 -2.07
N TYR A 172 10.59 8.85 -1.96
CA TYR A 172 9.24 8.69 -1.37
C TYR A 172 9.24 8.49 0.15
N ILE A 173 10.38 8.20 0.77
CA ILE A 173 10.59 8.17 2.21
C ILE A 173 12.00 8.63 2.52
N ASN A 174 12.20 9.29 3.64
CA ASN A 174 13.51 9.72 4.13
C ASN A 174 13.89 9.01 5.44
N ALA A 175 15.13 9.22 5.89
CA ALA A 175 15.65 8.59 7.08
C ALA A 175 14.89 8.98 8.37
N ASP A 176 14.38 10.20 8.46
CA ASP A 176 13.66 10.68 9.65
C ASP A 176 12.26 10.04 9.75
N GLU A 177 11.56 9.90 8.61
CA GLU A 177 10.30 9.16 8.55
C GLU A 177 10.52 7.68 8.91
N PHE A 178 11.57 7.04 8.37
CA PHE A 178 11.87 5.65 8.68
C PHE A 178 12.21 5.41 10.15
N ARG A 179 12.94 6.33 10.78
CA ARG A 179 13.28 6.26 12.22
C ARG A 179 12.05 6.31 13.14
N ARG A 180 10.93 6.85 12.71
CA ARG A 180 9.71 6.90 13.52
C ARG A 180 9.24 5.50 13.94
N PHE A 181 9.41 4.51 13.06
CA PHE A 181 8.99 3.12 13.30
C PHE A 181 10.15 2.10 13.32
N CYS A 182 11.38 2.54 13.13
CA CYS A 182 12.58 1.70 13.12
C CYS A 182 13.75 2.41 13.82
N SER A 183 13.71 2.44 15.14
CA SER A 183 14.72 3.05 16.00
C SER A 183 14.79 2.30 17.34
N PRO A 184 15.78 2.61 18.21
CA PRO A 184 15.88 1.97 19.53
C PRO A 184 14.68 2.22 20.44
N THR A 185 13.94 3.30 20.25
CA THR A 185 12.74 3.62 21.04
C THR A 185 11.62 4.04 20.10
N VAL A 186 10.59 3.19 20.00
CA VAL A 186 9.48 3.39 19.09
C VAL A 186 8.16 3.39 19.86
N PRO A 187 7.46 4.53 19.93
CA PRO A 187 6.07 4.56 20.37
C PRO A 187 5.21 3.75 19.39
N LEU A 188 4.29 2.96 19.91
CA LEU A 188 3.40 2.08 19.16
C LEU A 188 1.95 2.34 19.55
N ALA A 189 1.03 2.12 18.61
CA ALA A 189 -0.40 2.25 18.86
C ALA A 189 -1.15 1.00 18.41
N ARG A 190 -2.09 0.52 19.22
CA ARG A 190 -3.07 -0.49 18.85
C ARG A 190 -4.36 0.21 18.46
N ILE A 191 -4.63 0.28 17.17
CA ILE A 191 -5.76 0.96 16.55
C ILE A 191 -6.61 -0.08 15.81
N PRO A 192 -7.91 -0.22 16.15
CA PRO A 192 -8.72 -1.31 15.61
C PRO A 192 -9.09 -1.12 14.12
N LYS A 193 -9.09 0.09 13.62
CA LYS A 193 -9.34 0.45 12.21
C LYS A 193 -8.84 1.86 11.93
N PHE A 194 -8.66 2.19 10.66
CA PHE A 194 -8.18 3.51 10.24
C PHE A 194 -9.25 4.37 9.56
N VAL A 195 -10.49 3.87 9.42
CA VAL A 195 -11.62 4.63 8.88
C VAL A 195 -12.78 4.58 9.89
N TYR A 196 -13.30 5.74 10.20
CA TYR A 196 -14.35 5.96 11.20
C TYR A 196 -15.50 6.76 10.61
N THR A 197 -16.67 6.65 11.24
CA THR A 197 -17.76 7.63 11.08
C THR A 197 -17.76 8.61 12.24
N ASN A 198 -18.33 9.80 12.04
CA ASN A 198 -18.27 10.87 13.04
C ASN A 198 -19.17 10.64 14.27
N ASP A 199 -20.01 9.60 14.29
CA ASP A 199 -20.77 9.14 15.43
C ASP A 199 -20.01 8.15 16.34
N GLU A 200 -18.78 7.81 15.95
CA GLU A 200 -17.90 6.90 16.68
C GLU A 200 -16.95 7.68 17.62
N THR A 201 -16.19 6.90 18.37
CA THR A 201 -15.04 7.38 19.16
C THR A 201 -13.77 6.75 18.59
N PHE A 202 -12.79 7.55 18.25
CA PHE A 202 -11.43 7.05 17.98
C PHE A 202 -10.83 6.57 19.29
N HIS A 203 -10.22 5.39 19.26
CA HIS A 203 -9.52 4.79 20.40
C HIS A 203 -8.19 4.20 19.94
N ALA A 204 -7.14 4.41 20.74
CA ALA A 204 -5.83 3.80 20.56
C ALA A 204 -5.19 3.48 21.91
N ASP A 205 -4.80 2.23 22.14
CA ASP A 205 -3.92 1.87 23.22
C ASP A 205 -2.48 2.16 22.84
N ILE A 206 -1.75 2.88 23.70
CA ILE A 206 -0.38 3.33 23.42
C ILE A 206 0.60 2.50 24.23
N GLU A 207 1.56 1.93 23.54
CA GLU A 207 2.67 1.16 24.11
C GLU A 207 4.00 1.64 23.52
N VAL A 208 5.12 1.17 24.06
CA VAL A 208 6.45 1.48 23.54
C VAL A 208 7.32 0.24 23.50
N SER A 209 8.09 0.12 22.42
CA SER A 209 9.23 -0.77 22.31
C SER A 209 10.50 0.05 22.55
N HIS A 210 11.24 -0.28 23.63
CA HIS A 210 12.43 0.45 24.05
C HIS A 210 13.63 -0.48 24.22
N PHE A 211 14.58 -0.41 23.31
CA PHE A 211 15.84 -1.15 23.33
C PHE A 211 17.04 -0.18 23.32
N GLY A 212 16.89 0.94 24.02
CA GLY A 212 17.98 1.88 24.28
C GLY A 212 18.97 1.34 25.31
N ALA A 213 20.05 2.08 25.57
CA ALA A 213 21.15 1.65 26.45
C ALA A 213 20.76 1.53 27.93
N ALA A 214 19.71 2.22 28.39
CA ALA A 214 19.22 2.21 29.76
C ALA A 214 17.72 2.55 29.80
N PRO A 215 17.01 2.16 30.89
CA PRO A 215 15.62 2.57 31.10
C PRO A 215 15.45 4.10 31.07
N LEU A 216 14.30 4.57 30.60
CA LEU A 216 13.94 5.99 30.66
C LEU A 216 13.21 6.24 31.99
N GLN A 217 13.68 7.22 32.77
CA GLN A 217 13.11 7.55 34.10
C GLN A 217 12.12 8.70 33.98
N GLY A 218 10.92 8.53 34.55
CA GLY A 218 9.89 9.56 34.57
C GLY A 218 9.49 10.07 33.17
N ALA A 219 9.52 9.22 32.19
CA ALA A 219 9.26 9.58 30.79
C ALA A 219 7.82 10.04 30.59
N LYS A 220 7.62 11.28 30.15
CA LYS A 220 6.31 11.83 29.83
C LYS A 220 5.98 11.59 28.37
N THR A 221 4.89 10.90 28.11
CA THR A 221 4.36 10.64 26.76
C THR A 221 3.18 11.56 26.49
N VAL A 222 3.23 12.25 25.37
CA VAL A 222 2.20 13.19 24.90
C VAL A 222 1.67 12.79 23.54
N TYR A 223 0.43 13.23 23.24
CA TYR A 223 -0.18 13.03 21.93
C TYR A 223 -0.75 14.32 21.38
N SER A 224 -0.87 14.37 20.06
CA SER A 224 -1.68 15.36 19.34
C SER A 224 -2.39 14.72 18.16
N ILE A 225 -3.63 15.15 17.90
CA ILE A 225 -4.40 14.76 16.72
C ILE A 225 -4.67 16.03 15.92
N LYS A 226 -4.23 16.04 14.64
CA LYS A 226 -4.30 17.20 13.75
C LYS A 226 -4.82 16.81 12.38
N ASP A 227 -5.39 17.76 11.65
CA ASP A 227 -5.61 17.61 10.21
C ASP A 227 -4.35 17.99 9.41
N GLU A 228 -4.43 17.84 8.09
CA GLU A 228 -3.36 18.16 7.14
C GLU A 228 -2.98 19.66 7.11
N TYR A 229 -3.87 20.54 7.60
CA TYR A 229 -3.64 21.99 7.71
C TYR A 229 -3.05 22.39 9.05
N GLY A 230 -2.80 21.43 9.96
CA GLY A 230 -2.24 21.66 11.29
C GLY A 230 -3.25 22.09 12.34
N LYS A 231 -4.56 22.09 12.04
CA LYS A 231 -5.59 22.33 13.05
C LYS A 231 -5.62 21.19 14.05
N VAL A 232 -5.48 21.53 15.34
CA VAL A 232 -5.48 20.57 16.44
C VAL A 232 -6.91 20.23 16.84
N TYR A 233 -7.27 18.97 16.84
CA TYR A 233 -8.57 18.43 17.30
C TYR A 233 -8.49 17.90 18.73
N ALA A 234 -7.36 17.29 19.10
CA ALA A 234 -7.10 16.83 20.46
C ALA A 234 -5.60 16.83 20.76
N HIS A 235 -5.24 17.06 22.00
CA HIS A 235 -3.88 16.92 22.50
C HIS A 235 -3.89 16.65 24.00
N GLY A 236 -2.82 16.05 24.53
CA GLY A 236 -2.73 15.79 25.97
C GLY A 236 -1.53 14.93 26.35
N THR A 237 -1.52 14.55 27.62
CA THR A 237 -0.57 13.59 28.15
C THR A 237 -1.20 12.20 28.15
N VAL A 238 -0.52 11.21 27.55
CA VAL A 238 -0.89 9.80 27.63
C VAL A 238 -0.57 9.23 29.01
N GLY A 239 0.66 9.47 29.48
CA GLY A 239 1.14 9.03 30.78
C GLY A 239 2.51 9.60 31.14
N THR A 240 2.91 9.44 32.41
CA THR A 240 4.26 9.74 32.89
C THR A 240 4.72 8.57 33.75
N GLN A 241 5.74 7.86 33.35
CA GLN A 241 6.23 6.65 34.02
C GLN A 241 7.64 6.27 33.61
N ASP A 242 8.24 5.35 34.33
CA ASP A 242 9.49 4.74 33.95
C ASP A 242 9.24 3.74 32.80
N ILE A 243 10.10 3.76 31.77
CA ILE A 243 10.04 2.85 30.63
C ILE A 243 11.25 1.91 30.73
N PRO A 244 11.04 0.62 31.05
CA PRO A 244 12.12 -0.37 31.10
C PRO A 244 12.64 -0.68 29.69
N VAL A 245 13.85 -1.25 29.62
CA VAL A 245 14.34 -1.84 28.37
C VAL A 245 13.50 -3.09 28.03
N GLY A 246 12.96 -3.14 26.83
CA GLY A 246 12.10 -4.20 26.33
C GLY A 246 10.93 -3.66 25.50
N ASN A 247 10.02 -4.54 25.14
CA ASN A 247 8.76 -4.17 24.47
C ASN A 247 7.56 -4.34 25.41
N LEU A 248 6.35 -4.00 24.93
CA LEU A 248 5.07 -4.11 25.64
C LEU A 248 4.92 -3.22 26.89
N CYS A 249 5.74 -2.19 27.04
CA CYS A 249 5.49 -1.21 28.08
C CYS A 249 4.26 -0.38 27.70
N GLN A 250 3.15 -0.58 28.42
CA GLN A 250 1.91 0.18 28.23
C GLN A 250 2.09 1.59 28.76
N LEU A 251 1.69 2.59 27.97
CA LEU A 251 1.80 4.02 28.33
C LEU A 251 0.46 4.66 28.69
N GLY A 252 -0.65 4.07 28.25
CA GLY A 252 -2.01 4.55 28.43
C GLY A 252 -2.85 4.42 27.16
N SER A 253 -3.89 5.23 27.03
CA SER A 253 -4.74 5.27 25.84
C SER A 253 -5.06 6.69 25.39
N VAL A 254 -5.48 6.81 24.14
CA VAL A 254 -6.00 8.06 23.55
C VAL A 254 -7.42 7.81 23.09
N ASP A 255 -8.35 8.62 23.56
CA ASP A 255 -9.75 8.59 23.18
C ASP A 255 -10.17 9.95 22.64
N MET A 256 -10.86 9.98 21.50
CA MET A 256 -11.43 11.20 20.93
C MET A 256 -12.82 10.94 20.35
N LYS A 257 -13.85 11.63 20.85
CA LYS A 257 -15.17 11.64 20.23
C LYS A 257 -15.09 12.37 18.88
N LEU A 258 -15.65 11.76 17.83
CA LEU A 258 -15.54 12.27 16.47
C LEU A 258 -16.72 13.14 16.02
N ASN A 259 -17.73 13.33 16.90
CA ASN A 259 -18.97 14.05 16.59
C ASN A 259 -18.81 15.54 16.24
N GLY A 260 -17.65 16.13 16.54
CA GLY A 260 -17.31 17.49 16.09
C GLY A 260 -16.80 17.60 14.65
N ILE A 261 -16.63 16.48 13.96
CA ILE A 261 -16.13 16.41 12.58
C ILE A 261 -17.32 16.20 11.66
N THR A 262 -17.75 17.26 10.98
CA THR A 262 -18.97 17.25 10.15
C THR A 262 -18.72 17.04 8.67
N THR A 263 -17.48 17.16 8.23
CA THR A 263 -17.05 16.97 6.84
C THR A 263 -15.99 15.89 6.77
N PRO A 264 -15.80 15.22 5.61
CA PRO A 264 -14.71 14.28 5.41
C PRO A 264 -13.36 14.86 5.81
N GLN A 265 -12.62 14.15 6.65
CA GLN A 265 -11.32 14.59 7.16
C GLN A 265 -10.32 13.44 7.19
N LYS A 266 -9.09 13.74 6.80
CA LYS A 266 -7.91 12.96 7.17
C LYS A 266 -7.31 13.58 8.42
N LEU A 267 -7.07 12.77 9.43
CA LEU A 267 -6.44 13.17 10.69
C LEU A 267 -5.17 12.35 10.91
N ASN A 268 -4.21 12.96 11.59
CA ASN A 268 -2.96 12.30 11.98
C ASN A 268 -2.83 12.35 13.50
N MET A 269 -2.68 11.18 14.13
CA MET A 269 -2.32 11.05 15.55
C MET A 269 -0.80 10.90 15.66
N GLU A 270 -0.15 11.84 16.34
CA GLU A 270 1.27 11.79 16.68
C GLU A 270 1.43 11.48 18.17
N ILE A 271 2.34 10.55 18.50
CA ILE A 271 2.78 10.21 19.85
C ILE A 271 4.25 10.57 19.99
N ARG A 272 4.60 11.26 21.10
CA ARG A 272 5.97 11.68 21.38
C ARG A 272 6.34 11.41 22.85
N ILE A 273 7.56 10.93 23.09
CA ILE A 273 8.16 10.86 24.41
C ILE A 273 9.01 12.11 24.61
N GLU A 274 8.59 13.02 25.51
CA GLU A 274 9.27 14.30 25.73
C GLU A 274 10.72 14.11 26.19
N GLY A 275 11.61 15.00 25.76
CA GLY A 275 13.04 14.91 26.07
C GLY A 275 13.80 13.82 25.31
N SER A 276 13.16 13.15 24.35
CA SER A 276 13.78 12.15 23.47
C SER A 276 13.46 12.41 21.99
N ASN A 277 14.10 11.64 21.10
CA ASN A 277 13.78 11.64 19.66
C ASN A 277 12.68 10.62 19.30
N ALA A 278 12.07 9.95 20.30
CA ALA A 278 11.06 8.95 20.07
C ALA A 278 9.72 9.62 19.71
N ILE A 279 9.34 9.45 18.45
CA ILE A 279 8.11 9.98 17.86
C ILE A 279 7.59 8.99 16.83
N ASN A 280 6.27 8.79 16.79
CA ASN A 280 5.60 8.01 15.75
C ASN A 280 4.20 8.56 15.51
N ASP A 281 3.59 8.22 14.38
CA ASP A 281 2.30 8.79 13.98
C ASP A 281 1.49 7.83 13.11
N TRP A 282 0.17 8.04 13.06
CA TRP A 282 -0.77 7.23 12.28
C TRP A 282 -1.86 8.11 11.71
N ASP A 283 -2.10 7.96 10.40
CA ASP A 283 -3.22 8.58 9.72
C ASP A 283 -4.50 7.77 9.91
N PHE A 284 -5.63 8.46 10.06
CA PHE A 284 -6.96 7.87 10.02
C PHE A 284 -7.97 8.83 9.39
N TRP A 285 -9.07 8.29 8.89
CA TRP A 285 -10.08 9.06 8.16
C TRP A 285 -11.39 9.07 8.92
N VAL A 286 -12.06 10.21 8.92
CA VAL A 286 -13.37 10.40 9.54
C VAL A 286 -14.35 10.89 8.49
N TYR A 287 -15.44 10.16 8.33
CA TYR A 287 -16.51 10.47 7.39
C TYR A 287 -17.84 10.71 8.12
N PRO A 288 -18.80 11.48 7.53
CA PRO A 288 -20.13 11.59 8.09
C PRO A 288 -20.82 10.21 8.20
N ALA A 289 -21.46 9.95 9.33
CA ALA A 289 -22.22 8.72 9.55
C ALA A 289 -23.43 8.65 8.61
N GLN A 290 -24.06 9.79 8.35
CA GLN A 290 -25.17 9.93 7.43
C GLN A 290 -24.70 10.66 6.17
N VAL A 291 -24.93 10.04 5.03
CA VAL A 291 -24.57 10.58 3.72
C VAL A 291 -25.78 10.53 2.81
N GLU A 292 -26.19 11.67 2.32
CA GLU A 292 -27.23 11.78 1.31
C GLU A 292 -26.61 11.67 -0.09
N LEU A 293 -27.14 10.76 -0.90
CA LEU A 293 -26.72 10.59 -2.29
C LEU A 293 -27.69 11.32 -3.21
N THR A 294 -27.28 12.44 -3.75
CA THR A 294 -28.07 13.24 -4.67
C THR A 294 -27.81 12.79 -6.11
N GLN A 295 -28.78 12.05 -6.68
CA GLN A 295 -28.68 11.55 -8.06
C GLN A 295 -28.63 12.69 -9.09
N GLY A 296 -29.42 13.77 -8.91
CA GLY A 296 -29.47 14.91 -9.83
C GLY A 296 -29.84 14.48 -11.26
N ASN A 297 -29.13 15.05 -12.23
CA ASN A 297 -29.31 14.76 -13.66
C ASN A 297 -28.41 13.62 -14.18
N VAL A 298 -27.82 12.81 -13.30
CA VAL A 298 -26.93 11.71 -13.67
C VAL A 298 -27.74 10.41 -13.83
N TYR A 299 -27.67 9.80 -14.99
CA TYR A 299 -28.21 8.45 -15.17
C TYR A 299 -27.19 7.43 -14.72
N THR A 300 -27.55 6.60 -13.72
CA THR A 300 -26.67 5.54 -13.21
C THR A 300 -27.10 4.18 -13.77
N THR A 301 -26.12 3.44 -14.29
CA THR A 301 -26.29 2.07 -14.81
C THR A 301 -25.04 1.26 -14.48
N ASP A 302 -25.08 -0.05 -14.71
CA ASP A 302 -23.94 -0.95 -14.48
C ASP A 302 -23.26 -1.43 -15.79
N THR A 303 -23.80 -1.01 -16.95
CA THR A 303 -23.28 -1.30 -18.29
C THR A 303 -23.58 -0.14 -19.23
N LEU A 304 -22.96 -0.09 -20.39
CA LEU A 304 -23.31 0.87 -21.45
C LEU A 304 -24.57 0.37 -22.20
N ASP A 305 -25.73 0.49 -21.58
CA ASP A 305 -27.01 0.03 -22.13
C ASP A 305 -27.60 0.99 -23.18
N ALA A 306 -28.71 0.59 -23.83
CA ALA A 306 -29.35 1.40 -24.87
C ALA A 306 -29.88 2.74 -24.34
N LYS A 307 -30.31 2.81 -23.08
CA LYS A 307 -30.77 4.04 -22.45
C LYS A 307 -29.61 4.99 -22.16
N ALA A 308 -28.47 4.47 -21.69
CA ALA A 308 -27.24 5.25 -21.55
C ALA A 308 -26.81 5.88 -22.87
N ILE A 309 -26.82 5.10 -23.95
CA ILE A 309 -26.50 5.58 -25.32
C ILE A 309 -27.47 6.70 -25.76
N SER A 310 -28.78 6.56 -25.49
CA SER A 310 -29.76 7.61 -25.80
C SER A 310 -29.44 8.91 -25.06
N ILE A 311 -29.23 8.83 -23.76
CA ILE A 311 -28.88 9.98 -22.90
C ILE A 311 -27.60 10.67 -23.38
N LEU A 312 -26.58 9.88 -23.72
CA LEU A 312 -25.32 10.42 -24.25
C LEU A 312 -25.48 11.11 -25.60
N LYS A 313 -26.36 10.63 -26.49
CA LYS A 313 -26.70 11.32 -27.74
C LYS A 313 -27.37 12.66 -27.51
N GLU A 314 -28.14 12.78 -26.44
CA GLU A 314 -28.88 13.99 -26.03
C GLU A 314 -27.99 14.96 -25.22
N GLY A 315 -26.73 14.64 -24.93
CA GLY A 315 -25.79 15.48 -24.19
C GLY A 315 -25.84 15.31 -22.67
N GLY A 316 -26.48 14.23 -22.18
CA GLY A 316 -26.61 13.96 -20.76
C GLY A 316 -25.40 13.32 -20.10
N ASN A 317 -25.46 13.15 -18.79
CA ASN A 317 -24.40 12.58 -17.96
C ASN A 317 -24.75 11.14 -17.55
N VAL A 318 -23.81 10.21 -17.72
CA VAL A 318 -23.96 8.79 -17.37
C VAL A 318 -22.87 8.35 -16.40
N LEU A 319 -23.27 7.78 -15.26
CA LEU A 319 -22.41 7.07 -14.34
C LEU A 319 -22.52 5.56 -14.60
N ILE A 320 -21.39 4.90 -14.88
CA ILE A 320 -21.35 3.44 -15.05
C ILE A 320 -20.63 2.81 -13.85
N THR A 321 -21.37 2.06 -13.03
CA THR A 321 -20.85 1.32 -11.87
C THR A 321 -20.65 -0.15 -12.23
N ALA A 322 -19.53 -0.46 -12.89
CA ALA A 322 -19.28 -1.73 -13.56
C ALA A 322 -18.62 -2.81 -12.69
N ALA A 323 -18.74 -2.72 -11.37
CA ALA A 323 -18.14 -3.69 -10.44
C ALA A 323 -18.56 -5.12 -10.76
N GLY A 324 -17.59 -6.02 -10.91
CA GLY A 324 -17.85 -7.43 -11.25
C GLY A 324 -18.20 -7.72 -12.70
N LYS A 325 -18.38 -6.72 -13.57
CA LYS A 325 -18.83 -6.87 -14.96
C LYS A 325 -17.73 -6.73 -16.01
N ILE A 326 -16.56 -6.29 -15.61
CA ILE A 326 -15.43 -6.07 -16.54
C ILE A 326 -14.89 -7.41 -17.04
N GLN A 327 -14.75 -7.53 -18.35
CA GLN A 327 -14.10 -8.66 -19.00
C GLN A 327 -12.68 -8.31 -19.46
N TYR A 328 -12.47 -7.09 -20.00
CA TYR A 328 -11.15 -6.65 -20.45
C TYR A 328 -10.35 -6.03 -19.31
N GLY A 329 -9.53 -6.83 -18.68
CA GLY A 329 -8.79 -6.56 -17.44
C GLY A 329 -9.07 -7.59 -16.33
N LYS A 330 -9.98 -8.55 -16.55
CA LYS A 330 -10.37 -9.59 -15.58
C LYS A 330 -9.20 -10.47 -15.14
N GLU A 331 -8.22 -10.66 -16.01
CA GLU A 331 -7.01 -11.44 -15.74
C GLU A 331 -6.08 -10.75 -14.75
N VAL A 332 -6.16 -9.43 -14.62
CA VAL A 332 -5.35 -8.66 -13.67
C VAL A 332 -5.94 -8.79 -12.26
N LYS A 333 -5.16 -9.31 -11.33
CA LYS A 333 -5.60 -9.46 -9.94
C LYS A 333 -5.12 -8.25 -9.13
N GLN A 334 -6.05 -7.33 -8.91
CA GLN A 334 -5.87 -6.14 -8.06
C GLN A 334 -5.97 -6.54 -6.60
N TYR A 335 -4.96 -6.15 -5.80
CA TYR A 335 -4.98 -6.21 -4.35
C TYR A 335 -4.49 -4.88 -3.78
N PHE A 336 -4.77 -4.64 -2.51
CA PHE A 336 -4.24 -3.47 -1.82
C PHE A 336 -2.72 -3.58 -1.61
N THR A 337 -2.22 -4.78 -1.30
CA THR A 337 -0.78 -5.03 -1.12
C THR A 337 -0.02 -5.06 -2.45
N PRO A 338 1.26 -4.67 -2.47
CA PRO A 338 2.09 -4.69 -3.66
C PRO A 338 2.30 -6.09 -4.26
N VAL A 339 2.62 -6.13 -5.55
CA VAL A 339 3.10 -7.32 -6.25
C VAL A 339 4.30 -7.93 -5.51
N PHE A 340 4.39 -9.26 -5.54
CA PHE A 340 5.52 -9.97 -4.94
C PHE A 340 6.79 -9.84 -5.80
N TRP A 341 7.92 -9.60 -5.17
CA TRP A 341 9.18 -9.25 -5.82
C TRP A 341 9.70 -10.28 -6.83
N ASN A 342 9.44 -11.56 -6.62
CA ASN A 342 9.92 -12.61 -7.51
C ASN A 342 8.78 -13.24 -8.32
N THR A 343 8.30 -12.50 -9.29
CA THR A 343 7.21 -12.93 -10.17
C THR A 343 7.62 -14.09 -11.07
N SER A 344 8.89 -14.18 -11.49
CA SER A 344 9.36 -15.25 -12.38
C SER A 344 9.38 -16.61 -11.67
N TRP A 345 9.83 -16.70 -10.42
CA TRP A 345 9.81 -17.96 -9.67
C TRP A 345 8.40 -18.40 -9.30
N PHE A 346 7.50 -17.47 -9.09
CA PHE A 346 6.12 -17.76 -8.68
C PHE A 346 5.11 -17.62 -9.82
N LYS A 347 5.57 -17.63 -11.09
CA LYS A 347 4.74 -17.65 -12.30
C LYS A 347 3.64 -16.58 -12.26
N MET A 348 4.00 -15.35 -11.98
CA MET A 348 3.06 -14.22 -11.94
C MET A 348 1.86 -14.47 -11.00
N ARG A 349 2.05 -15.14 -9.86
CA ARG A 349 0.95 -15.30 -8.91
C ARG A 349 0.54 -13.93 -8.34
N PRO A 350 -0.78 -13.74 -8.07
CA PRO A 350 -1.30 -12.49 -7.52
C PRO A 350 -0.63 -12.06 -6.21
N PRO A 351 -0.60 -10.73 -5.93
CA PRO A 351 -1.19 -9.65 -6.72
C PRO A 351 -0.38 -9.29 -7.97
N HIS A 352 -1.05 -8.64 -8.98
CA HIS A 352 -0.40 -8.17 -10.20
C HIS A 352 -0.15 -6.67 -10.22
N THR A 353 -0.69 -5.93 -9.25
CA THR A 353 -0.61 -4.47 -9.15
C THR A 353 0.20 -4.04 -7.94
N THR A 354 0.69 -2.81 -7.96
CA THR A 354 1.46 -2.23 -6.86
C THR A 354 0.93 -0.84 -6.48
N GLY A 355 -0.34 -0.80 -6.05
CA GLY A 355 -1.04 0.41 -5.69
C GLY A 355 -1.69 1.14 -6.86
N ILE A 356 -2.08 2.40 -6.61
CA ILE A 356 -2.68 3.30 -7.59
C ILE A 356 -1.91 4.61 -7.64
N PHE A 357 -2.08 5.31 -8.77
CA PHE A 357 -1.70 6.72 -8.93
C PHE A 357 -2.95 7.54 -9.30
N LEU A 358 -3.08 8.72 -8.76
CA LEU A 358 -4.13 9.70 -9.05
C LEU A 358 -3.63 11.12 -8.83
N ASN A 359 -4.34 12.10 -9.37
CA ASN A 359 -4.14 13.50 -9.04
C ASN A 359 -5.06 13.86 -7.87
N GLU A 360 -4.50 14.06 -6.67
CA GLU A 360 -5.25 14.38 -5.44
C GLU A 360 -5.98 15.73 -5.51
N TYR A 361 -5.57 16.62 -6.42
CA TYR A 361 -6.22 17.92 -6.64
C TYR A 361 -7.38 17.85 -7.63
N HIS A 362 -7.67 16.66 -8.18
CA HIS A 362 -8.81 16.50 -9.08
C HIS A 362 -10.13 16.83 -8.34
N PRO A 363 -11.06 17.60 -8.94
CA PRO A 363 -12.30 18.04 -8.26
C PRO A 363 -13.16 16.91 -7.70
N LEU A 364 -13.06 15.69 -8.24
CA LEU A 364 -13.69 14.49 -7.71
C LEU A 364 -13.36 14.26 -6.23
N PHE A 365 -12.12 14.56 -5.80
CA PHE A 365 -11.65 14.25 -4.46
C PHE A 365 -11.92 15.35 -3.42
N ARG A 366 -12.67 16.40 -3.76
CA ARG A 366 -13.00 17.47 -2.81
C ARG A 366 -13.65 16.96 -1.53
N GLU A 367 -14.52 15.96 -1.63
CA GLU A 367 -15.23 15.32 -0.52
C GLU A 367 -14.64 13.93 -0.18
N PHE A 368 -13.41 13.67 -0.63
CA PHE A 368 -12.71 12.41 -0.42
C PHE A 368 -11.22 12.68 -0.16
N PRO A 369 -10.84 13.08 1.07
CA PRO A 369 -9.45 13.41 1.39
C PRO A 369 -8.51 12.26 1.07
N THR A 370 -7.61 12.47 0.12
CA THR A 370 -6.67 11.45 -0.36
C THR A 370 -5.36 12.09 -0.79
N GLU A 371 -4.34 11.28 -0.94
CA GLU A 371 -3.06 11.62 -1.55
C GLU A 371 -2.98 10.97 -2.95
N TYR A 372 -1.91 11.29 -3.69
CA TYR A 372 -1.67 10.77 -5.04
C TYR A 372 -1.46 9.25 -5.13
N HIS A 373 -1.45 8.54 -3.98
CA HIS A 373 -1.17 7.11 -3.85
C HIS A 373 -2.24 6.38 -3.01
N SER A 374 -2.23 5.06 -3.01
CA SER A 374 -3.07 4.26 -2.12
C SER A 374 -2.59 4.34 -0.68
N ASN A 375 -3.39 5.00 0.17
CA ASN A 375 -3.27 4.98 1.62
C ASN A 375 -4.24 3.96 2.23
N LEU A 376 -4.31 3.83 3.55
CA LEU A 376 -5.05 2.74 4.22
C LEU A 376 -6.56 2.73 3.94
N GLN A 377 -7.19 3.89 3.68
CA GLN A 377 -8.62 3.93 3.35
C GLN A 377 -8.94 3.23 2.01
N TRP A 378 -8.01 3.25 1.06
CA TRP A 378 -8.20 2.64 -0.25
C TRP A 378 -8.33 1.12 -0.22
N TRP A 379 -7.99 0.47 0.90
CA TRP A 379 -8.14 -0.97 1.04
C TRP A 379 -9.55 -1.46 0.67
N GLU A 380 -10.58 -0.76 1.14
CA GLU A 380 -11.98 -1.15 0.90
C GLU A 380 -12.36 -1.12 -0.59
N LEU A 381 -11.77 -0.19 -1.35
CA LEU A 381 -12.09 0.01 -2.77
C LEU A 381 -11.20 -0.83 -3.70
N LEU A 382 -9.96 -1.11 -3.30
CA LEU A 382 -8.96 -1.74 -4.17
C LEU A 382 -8.86 -3.24 -3.98
N ASN A 383 -9.03 -3.74 -2.74
CA ASN A 383 -8.69 -5.12 -2.43
C ASN A 383 -9.64 -6.11 -3.11
N LYS A 384 -9.12 -6.90 -4.06
CA LYS A 384 -9.87 -7.85 -4.90
C LYS A 384 -10.85 -7.18 -5.88
N ALA A 385 -10.70 -5.89 -6.16
CA ALA A 385 -11.51 -5.23 -7.18
C ALA A 385 -11.03 -5.62 -8.60
N GLN A 386 -11.88 -5.35 -9.59
CA GLN A 386 -11.51 -5.49 -11.00
C GLN A 386 -10.84 -4.21 -11.51
N VAL A 387 -9.92 -4.34 -12.47
CA VAL A 387 -9.40 -3.21 -13.24
C VAL A 387 -9.97 -3.23 -14.65
N MET A 388 -9.97 -2.07 -15.29
CA MET A 388 -10.26 -1.90 -16.72
C MET A 388 -8.94 -1.77 -17.46
N GLN A 389 -8.79 -2.47 -18.60
CA GLN A 389 -7.62 -2.37 -19.46
C GLN A 389 -7.92 -1.46 -20.65
N PHE A 390 -7.07 -0.45 -20.87
CA PHE A 390 -7.29 0.61 -21.85
C PHE A 390 -6.46 0.49 -23.11
N THR A 391 -6.04 -0.73 -23.46
CA THR A 391 -5.39 -0.98 -24.75
C THR A 391 -6.38 -0.71 -25.89
N GLY A 392 -6.00 0.19 -26.80
CA GLY A 392 -6.90 0.66 -27.88
C GLY A 392 -7.55 2.01 -27.61
N PHE A 393 -7.51 2.51 -26.38
CA PHE A 393 -7.87 3.91 -26.08
C PHE A 393 -6.82 4.86 -26.66
N PRO A 394 -7.12 6.16 -26.85
CA PRO A 394 -6.15 7.14 -27.34
C PRO A 394 -4.83 7.09 -26.57
N ALA A 395 -3.72 7.35 -27.24
CA ALA A 395 -2.39 7.25 -26.66
C ALA A 395 -2.21 8.18 -25.43
N ASP A 396 -2.79 9.37 -25.48
CA ASP A 396 -2.80 10.39 -24.44
C ASP A 396 -3.86 10.18 -23.35
N PHE A 397 -4.72 9.17 -23.50
CA PHE A 397 -5.72 8.85 -22.49
C PHE A 397 -5.07 8.39 -21.19
N GLN A 398 -5.55 8.98 -20.07
CA GLN A 398 -5.17 8.58 -18.72
C GLN A 398 -6.43 8.41 -17.86
N PRO A 399 -6.57 7.29 -17.14
CA PRO A 399 -7.66 7.12 -16.18
C PRO A 399 -7.47 8.05 -14.98
N THR A 400 -8.58 8.52 -14.39
CA THR A 400 -8.58 9.38 -13.21
C THR A 400 -8.02 8.66 -11.97
N ILE A 401 -8.28 7.36 -11.85
CA ILE A 401 -7.65 6.47 -10.86
C ILE A 401 -6.95 5.37 -11.63
N GLN A 402 -5.63 5.45 -11.69
CA GLN A 402 -4.80 4.54 -12.45
C GLN A 402 -4.20 3.48 -11.54
N SER A 403 -4.47 2.20 -11.83
CA SER A 403 -3.75 1.10 -11.19
C SER A 403 -2.34 1.00 -11.75
N ILE A 404 -1.35 0.79 -10.88
CA ILE A 404 0.04 0.58 -11.28
C ILE A 404 0.24 -0.91 -11.51
N ASP A 405 0.40 -1.30 -12.76
CA ASP A 405 0.63 -2.70 -13.14
C ASP A 405 2.04 -3.15 -12.74
N THR A 406 2.24 -4.46 -12.72
CA THR A 406 3.60 -4.99 -12.61
C THR A 406 4.47 -4.45 -13.75
N TRP A 407 5.68 -4.05 -13.43
CA TRP A 407 6.64 -3.46 -14.39
C TRP A 407 7.09 -4.41 -15.50
N PHE A 408 6.84 -5.70 -15.35
CA PHE A 408 7.09 -6.69 -16.39
C PHE A 408 6.15 -6.58 -17.58
N ILE A 409 4.92 -6.07 -17.36
CA ILE A 409 3.86 -6.03 -18.35
C ILE A 409 3.48 -4.60 -18.68
N ASN A 410 3.36 -3.72 -17.66
CA ASN A 410 3.05 -2.31 -17.82
C ASN A 410 1.79 -2.03 -18.67
N ARG A 411 0.69 -2.78 -18.44
CA ARG A 411 -0.58 -2.49 -19.11
C ARG A 411 -1.12 -1.14 -18.65
N LYS A 412 -1.73 -0.39 -19.56
CA LYS A 412 -2.52 0.79 -19.19
C LYS A 412 -3.84 0.32 -18.57
N ILE A 413 -3.93 0.35 -17.26
CA ILE A 413 -5.06 -0.14 -16.47
C ILE A 413 -5.50 0.89 -15.44
N GLY A 414 -6.76 0.84 -15.05
CA GLY A 414 -7.28 1.74 -14.02
C GLY A 414 -8.65 1.31 -13.51
N MET A 415 -9.16 2.06 -12.55
CA MET A 415 -10.37 1.71 -11.83
C MET A 415 -11.48 2.74 -11.99
N LEU A 416 -11.13 3.96 -12.42
CA LEU A 416 -12.07 5.02 -12.70
C LEU A 416 -11.53 5.90 -13.83
N PHE A 417 -12.41 6.26 -14.74
CA PHE A 417 -12.12 7.27 -15.76
C PHE A 417 -13.36 8.10 -16.09
N GLU A 418 -13.12 9.27 -16.70
CA GLU A 418 -14.13 10.12 -17.27
C GLU A 418 -13.83 10.44 -18.73
N ALA A 419 -14.87 10.65 -19.53
CA ALA A 419 -14.72 10.94 -20.95
C ALA A 419 -15.95 11.67 -21.52
N ASN A 420 -15.74 12.39 -22.62
CA ASN A 420 -16.80 12.78 -23.54
C ASN A 420 -17.13 11.59 -24.43
N VAL A 421 -18.39 11.23 -24.54
CA VAL A 421 -18.89 10.11 -25.35
C VAL A 421 -20.12 10.57 -26.10
N LEU A 422 -20.06 10.49 -27.43
CA LEU A 422 -21.07 11.11 -28.30
C LEU A 422 -21.21 12.62 -28.03
N ASN A 423 -22.39 13.09 -27.62
CA ASN A 423 -22.62 14.47 -27.22
C ASN A 423 -22.63 14.68 -25.70
N GLY A 424 -22.55 13.59 -24.92
CA GLY A 424 -22.65 13.58 -23.46
C GLY A 424 -21.33 13.25 -22.77
N LYS A 425 -21.44 12.96 -21.47
CA LYS A 425 -20.28 12.69 -20.63
C LYS A 425 -20.48 11.41 -19.82
N VAL A 426 -19.42 10.62 -19.70
CA VAL A 426 -19.40 9.38 -18.92
C VAL A 426 -18.38 9.53 -17.80
N LEU A 427 -18.73 9.05 -16.61
CA LEU A 427 -17.80 8.61 -15.61
C LEU A 427 -18.04 7.11 -15.38
N MET A 428 -16.98 6.30 -15.46
CA MET A 428 -17.08 4.86 -15.28
C MET A 428 -16.11 4.38 -14.23
N THR A 429 -16.60 3.52 -13.32
CA THR A 429 -15.76 2.89 -12.30
C THR A 429 -16.00 1.39 -12.24
N SER A 430 -14.93 0.62 -12.03
CA SER A 430 -14.94 -0.81 -11.73
C SER A 430 -14.88 -1.12 -10.23
N MET A 431 -14.70 -0.10 -9.39
CA MET A 431 -14.79 -0.23 -7.93
C MET A 431 -16.25 -0.50 -7.52
N ASP A 432 -16.44 -1.36 -6.56
CA ASP A 432 -17.76 -1.56 -5.95
C ASP A 432 -18.04 -0.43 -4.96
N ILE A 433 -18.75 0.59 -5.42
CA ILE A 433 -19.18 1.75 -4.61
C ILE A 433 -20.64 1.72 -4.19
N THR A 434 -21.40 0.68 -4.59
CA THR A 434 -22.85 0.64 -4.43
C THR A 434 -23.36 -0.44 -3.49
N SER A 435 -22.61 -1.55 -3.31
CA SER A 435 -23.07 -2.64 -2.47
C SER A 435 -22.89 -2.34 -0.98
N LYS A 436 -23.89 -2.67 -0.17
CA LYS A 436 -23.87 -2.57 1.30
C LYS A 436 -23.41 -1.21 1.83
N PRO A 437 -24.00 -0.08 1.36
CA PRO A 437 -23.54 1.26 1.71
C PRO A 437 -23.59 1.56 3.21
N GLU A 438 -24.45 0.85 3.95
CA GLU A 438 -24.57 0.97 5.40
C GLU A 438 -23.35 0.41 6.17
N LYS A 439 -22.55 -0.44 5.54
CA LYS A 439 -21.36 -1.10 6.14
C LYS A 439 -20.05 -0.63 5.54
N ARG A 440 -20.09 -0.04 4.36
CA ARG A 440 -18.91 0.32 3.58
C ARG A 440 -18.77 1.84 3.50
N VAL A 441 -18.12 2.38 4.52
CA VAL A 441 -18.01 3.82 4.73
C VAL A 441 -17.26 4.51 3.58
N VAL A 442 -16.14 3.93 3.14
CA VAL A 442 -15.30 4.51 2.07
C VAL A 442 -16.01 4.42 0.72
N ALA A 443 -16.65 3.28 0.41
CA ALA A 443 -17.40 3.10 -0.83
C ALA A 443 -18.58 4.09 -0.92
N ARG A 444 -19.33 4.25 0.17
CA ARG A 444 -20.43 5.21 0.26
C ARG A 444 -19.95 6.65 0.04
N GLN A 445 -18.82 7.01 0.66
CA GLN A 445 -18.26 8.35 0.49
C GLN A 445 -17.74 8.58 -0.94
N MET A 446 -17.09 7.58 -1.55
CA MET A 446 -16.67 7.67 -2.94
C MET A 446 -17.86 7.80 -3.89
N HIS A 447 -18.95 7.09 -3.63
CA HIS A 447 -20.18 7.22 -4.42
C HIS A 447 -20.75 8.64 -4.33
N LYS A 448 -20.80 9.22 -3.11
CA LYS A 448 -21.19 10.63 -2.92
C LYS A 448 -20.27 11.58 -3.70
N ALA A 449 -18.98 11.45 -3.53
CA ALA A 449 -18.00 12.31 -4.20
C ALA A 449 -18.15 12.26 -5.73
N ILE A 450 -18.39 11.09 -6.30
CA ILE A 450 -18.65 10.91 -7.74
C ILE A 450 -19.93 11.64 -8.15
N LEU A 451 -21.06 11.45 -7.44
CA LEU A 451 -22.32 12.10 -7.78
C LEU A 451 -22.24 13.64 -7.65
N ASP A 452 -21.63 14.13 -6.57
CA ASP A 452 -21.46 15.56 -6.34
C ASP A 452 -20.59 16.19 -7.45
N TYR A 453 -19.50 15.51 -7.82
CA TYR A 453 -18.63 15.94 -8.90
C TYR A 453 -19.37 15.98 -10.25
N MET A 454 -20.10 14.91 -10.59
CA MET A 454 -20.83 14.82 -11.86
C MET A 454 -21.99 15.81 -11.98
N ASN A 455 -22.57 16.25 -10.86
CA ASN A 455 -23.61 17.27 -10.81
C ASN A 455 -23.04 18.71 -10.76
N SER A 456 -21.73 18.88 -10.67
CA SER A 456 -21.08 20.19 -10.60
C SER A 456 -20.59 20.69 -11.97
N ASP A 457 -20.34 22.00 -12.08
CA ASP A 457 -19.72 22.60 -13.26
C ASP A 457 -18.27 22.16 -13.48
N ALA A 458 -17.66 21.52 -12.48
CA ALA A 458 -16.31 20.98 -12.56
C ALA A 458 -16.22 19.69 -13.40
N PHE A 459 -17.36 19.00 -13.63
CA PHE A 459 -17.37 17.79 -14.47
C PHE A 459 -17.18 18.15 -15.94
N ARG A 460 -15.90 18.21 -16.34
CA ARG A 460 -15.47 18.60 -17.71
C ARG A 460 -14.40 17.64 -18.23
N PRO A 461 -14.81 16.41 -18.59
CA PRO A 461 -13.88 15.44 -19.19
C PRO A 461 -13.19 16.03 -20.42
N THR A 462 -11.91 15.74 -20.59
CA THR A 462 -11.11 16.20 -21.75
C THR A 462 -10.94 15.12 -22.81
N ALA A 463 -10.94 13.85 -22.41
CA ALA A 463 -10.80 12.74 -23.33
C ALA A 463 -12.08 12.50 -24.12
N ASN A 464 -11.95 12.22 -25.44
CA ASN A 464 -13.06 11.80 -26.30
C ASN A 464 -12.91 10.31 -26.58
N ILE A 465 -13.88 9.52 -26.16
CA ILE A 465 -13.85 8.07 -26.27
C ILE A 465 -15.05 7.56 -27.07
N ALA A 466 -14.77 6.71 -28.07
CA ALA A 466 -15.82 6.05 -28.83
C ALA A 466 -16.60 5.05 -27.94
N PRO A 467 -17.94 4.98 -28.06
CA PRO A 467 -18.77 4.06 -27.28
C PRO A 467 -18.33 2.60 -27.41
N GLU A 468 -17.80 2.22 -28.55
CA GLU A 468 -17.32 0.86 -28.87
C GLU A 468 -16.17 0.45 -27.96
N LEU A 469 -15.26 1.38 -27.62
CA LEU A 469 -14.14 1.11 -26.71
C LEU A 469 -14.64 0.86 -25.28
N ILE A 470 -15.69 1.57 -24.85
CA ILE A 470 -16.34 1.31 -23.55
C ILE A 470 -17.04 -0.06 -23.58
N GLN A 471 -17.72 -0.38 -24.69
CA GLN A 471 -18.38 -1.67 -24.85
C GLN A 471 -17.38 -2.84 -24.84
N GLU A 472 -16.18 -2.65 -25.40
CA GLU A 472 -15.11 -3.64 -25.34
C GLU A 472 -14.70 -4.00 -23.89
N LEU A 473 -14.78 -3.07 -22.95
CA LEU A 473 -14.47 -3.37 -21.54
C LEU A 473 -15.37 -4.47 -20.96
N PHE A 474 -16.59 -4.63 -21.48
CA PHE A 474 -17.56 -5.64 -21.04
C PHE A 474 -17.51 -6.94 -21.85
N THR A 475 -16.91 -6.94 -23.04
CA THR A 475 -17.03 -8.06 -23.98
C THR A 475 -15.70 -8.68 -24.39
N LYS A 476 -14.63 -7.89 -24.44
CA LYS A 476 -13.33 -8.30 -24.91
C LYS A 476 -12.60 -9.13 -23.87
N VAL A 477 -12.01 -10.24 -24.27
CA VAL A 477 -11.10 -11.03 -23.45
C VAL A 477 -9.68 -10.63 -23.81
N ALA A 478 -8.84 -10.41 -22.78
CA ALA A 478 -7.43 -10.12 -23.00
C ALA A 478 -6.74 -11.30 -23.69
N GLY A 479 -5.90 -10.98 -24.65
CA GLY A 479 -4.99 -11.96 -25.25
C GLY A 479 -3.79 -12.24 -24.35
N ASP A 480 -2.93 -13.15 -24.77
CA ASP A 480 -1.67 -13.45 -24.09
C ASP A 480 -0.80 -12.19 -24.02
N VAL A 481 -0.33 -11.88 -22.82
CA VAL A 481 0.51 -10.73 -22.56
C VAL A 481 1.97 -11.12 -22.70
N LYS A 482 2.70 -10.47 -23.59
CA LYS A 482 4.14 -10.62 -23.70
C LYS A 482 4.83 -9.78 -22.60
N SER A 483 5.55 -10.43 -21.71
CA SER A 483 6.38 -9.80 -20.70
C SER A 483 7.85 -9.63 -21.13
N TYR A 484 8.10 -9.67 -22.44
CA TYR A 484 9.43 -9.57 -23.03
C TYR A 484 9.37 -8.91 -24.40
N THR A 485 10.48 -8.29 -24.80
CA THR A 485 10.70 -7.77 -26.15
C THR A 485 11.59 -8.73 -26.94
N LYS A 486 11.79 -8.48 -28.23
CA LYS A 486 12.74 -9.26 -29.05
C LYS A 486 14.19 -9.22 -28.51
N ASP A 487 14.53 -8.13 -27.84
CA ASP A 487 15.86 -7.88 -27.30
C ASP A 487 15.99 -8.29 -25.81
N SER A 488 14.91 -8.83 -25.22
CA SER A 488 14.94 -9.35 -23.86
C SER A 488 15.92 -10.52 -23.73
N PRO A 489 16.65 -10.63 -22.59
CA PRO A 489 17.42 -11.81 -22.26
C PRO A 489 16.57 -13.09 -22.35
N ASP A 490 17.18 -14.22 -22.77
CA ASP A 490 16.46 -15.48 -22.96
C ASP A 490 15.79 -15.99 -21.68
N GLU A 491 16.35 -15.66 -20.50
CA GLU A 491 15.77 -16.02 -19.20
C GLU A 491 14.40 -15.36 -18.94
N LEU A 492 14.11 -14.23 -19.58
CA LEU A 492 12.83 -13.52 -19.46
C LEU A 492 11.83 -13.95 -20.53
N LYS A 493 12.25 -14.70 -21.55
CA LYS A 493 11.38 -15.26 -22.58
C LYS A 493 10.76 -16.56 -22.06
N PRO A 494 9.47 -16.82 -22.35
CA PRO A 494 8.89 -18.10 -22.03
C PRO A 494 9.65 -19.21 -22.75
N ASN A 495 9.88 -20.34 -22.07
CA ASN A 495 10.37 -21.53 -22.74
C ASN A 495 9.32 -21.94 -23.79
N ILE A 496 9.60 -21.62 -25.03
CA ILE A 496 8.81 -22.09 -26.19
C ILE A 496 9.32 -23.53 -26.45
N ASN A 497 8.73 -24.48 -25.75
CA ASN A 497 8.81 -25.91 -26.10
C ASN A 497 7.48 -26.34 -26.67
#